data_b85e2b02000c4384b0069a14fd53764d
#
_entry.id   b85e2b02000c4384b0069a14fd53764d
#
_cell.length_a   1.000
_cell.length_b   1.000
_cell.length_c   1.000
_cell.angle_alpha   90.00
_cell.angle_beta   90.00
_cell.angle_gamma   90.00
#
_symmetry.space_group_name_H-M   'P 1'
#
loop_
_entity.id
_entity.type
_entity.pdbx_description
1 polymer ?
#
loop_
_entity_poly.entity_id
_entity_poly.type
_entity_poly.pdbx_seq_one_letter_code
_entity_poly.pdbx_strand_id
1 'polypeptide(L)'
;TSPIADGYEIEEDGRLRMSVLGMTTLTRLRSVARVDRDFALRSFDFSLDPGTGAVQVTGRIDGSRLDLSFRTSAGTRSEVRDLPERPVLSLNLARQLVSAGLKTGKRFEFSLIDPATLANAPATIEVLGRDVLFIEGLPLPTYRLRSRFVGLESTMWVTQTGEVVREESPLGMVVLKESARRATLLGAPVLGYNDLGDMASIVPKSAFRIPEPTAVQRMRVRIQGADALLSQPDVVGAGQSRIAPDVIELRAASRLRPEPLDPQRSRYLAAEPLVESDDPAIRAEALKAVAGATGVRARAERLAHHVYALLDKRPTVSLPSAAEVLRTRVGDCNEHSVLYVALARAVAIPARIAVGVVYLLGAFHYHAWAEVYVEDPPGHGLWLPVDPTFDQFPADATHVRLARGNLEQQAVITPTIGRMRIEILDLDVLPEAEHTVVGRARDDMRPIEIPLPQRSAAGGPTCWGHQKR
;
A
#
# COMPACT_ATOMS: atom_id res chain seq x y z
N THR A 1 -3.52 -20.95 -19.78
CA THR A 1 -4.02 -22.12 -19.04
C THR A 1 -3.61 -23.38 -19.74
N SER A 2 -2.91 -24.28 -19.04
CA SER A 2 -2.38 -25.52 -19.57
C SER A 2 -2.90 -26.70 -18.73
N PRO A 3 -3.27 -27.83 -19.35
CA PRO A 3 -3.68 -29.02 -18.61
C PRO A 3 -2.48 -29.62 -17.86
N ILE A 4 -2.72 -30.14 -16.66
CA ILE A 4 -1.80 -30.97 -15.87
C ILE A 4 -2.51 -32.26 -15.48
N ALA A 5 -1.81 -33.23 -14.87
CA ALA A 5 -2.35 -34.56 -14.60
C ALA A 5 -3.72 -34.57 -13.93
N ASP A 6 -3.91 -33.72 -12.91
CA ASP A 6 -5.12 -33.67 -12.06
C ASP A 6 -5.87 -32.32 -12.10
N GLY A 7 -5.71 -31.54 -13.16
CA GLY A 7 -6.38 -30.25 -13.28
C GLY A 7 -5.72 -29.34 -14.30
N TYR A 8 -5.54 -28.08 -13.92
CA TYR A 8 -4.98 -27.05 -14.79
C TYR A 8 -3.96 -26.18 -14.06
N GLU A 9 -2.99 -25.68 -14.81
CA GLU A 9 -2.12 -24.59 -14.41
C GLU A 9 -2.55 -23.30 -15.16
N ILE A 10 -2.76 -22.23 -14.44
CA ILE A 10 -3.14 -20.91 -14.94
C ILE A 10 -2.00 -19.96 -14.62
N GLU A 11 -1.42 -19.36 -15.64
CA GLU A 11 -0.30 -18.44 -15.51
C GLU A 11 -0.67 -17.03 -16.00
N GLU A 12 -0.22 -16.05 -15.28
CA GLU A 12 -0.23 -14.62 -15.62
C GLU A 12 1.18 -14.08 -15.50
N ASP A 13 1.66 -13.41 -16.54
CA ASP A 13 2.92 -12.65 -16.54
C ASP A 13 2.58 -11.22 -16.98
N GLY A 14 2.82 -10.27 -16.10
CA GLY A 14 2.41 -8.89 -16.26
C GLY A 14 3.54 -7.90 -16.04
N ARG A 15 3.38 -6.72 -16.65
CA ARG A 15 4.21 -5.54 -16.40
C ARG A 15 3.31 -4.38 -16.05
N LEU A 16 3.50 -3.85 -14.85
CA LEU A 16 2.77 -2.70 -14.35
C LEU A 16 3.65 -1.45 -14.46
N ARG A 17 3.22 -0.50 -15.29
CA ARG A 17 3.83 0.82 -15.37
C ARG A 17 2.92 1.81 -14.67
N MET A 18 3.45 2.50 -13.68
CA MET A 18 2.70 3.50 -12.91
C MET A 18 3.48 4.80 -12.80
N SER A 19 2.75 5.92 -12.79
CA SER A 19 3.30 7.22 -12.41
C SER A 19 2.78 7.59 -11.04
N VAL A 20 3.70 7.91 -10.14
CA VAL A 20 3.42 8.38 -8.79
C VAL A 20 4.32 9.57 -8.50
N LEU A 21 3.73 10.72 -8.17
CA LEU A 21 4.45 11.97 -7.91
C LEU A 21 5.43 12.35 -9.05
N GLY A 22 5.00 12.18 -10.29
CA GLY A 22 5.80 12.49 -11.48
C GLY A 22 6.91 11.46 -11.82
N MET A 23 7.11 10.45 -10.99
CA MET A 23 8.08 9.38 -11.26
C MET A 23 7.39 8.15 -11.82
N THR A 24 7.98 7.56 -12.88
CA THR A 24 7.45 6.32 -13.48
C THR A 24 8.21 5.12 -12.94
N THR A 25 7.45 4.14 -12.43
CA THR A 25 7.98 2.84 -12.01
C THR A 25 7.47 1.74 -12.93
N LEU A 26 8.28 0.70 -13.10
CA LEU A 26 7.94 -0.50 -13.84
C LEU A 26 8.12 -1.71 -12.92
N THR A 27 7.04 -2.39 -12.60
CA THR A 27 7.05 -3.60 -11.77
C THR A 27 6.65 -4.80 -12.61
N ARG A 28 7.35 -5.91 -12.44
CA ARG A 28 6.97 -7.19 -13.03
C ARG A 28 6.16 -8.00 -12.04
N LEU A 29 5.08 -8.58 -12.54
CA LEU A 29 4.20 -9.46 -11.78
C LEU A 29 4.17 -10.81 -12.47
N ARG A 30 4.31 -11.88 -11.69
CA ARG A 30 4.03 -13.23 -12.18
C ARG A 30 3.19 -13.97 -11.16
N SER A 31 2.11 -14.58 -11.63
CA SER A 31 1.22 -15.40 -10.82
C SER A 31 0.96 -16.73 -11.53
N VAL A 32 1.09 -17.82 -10.79
CA VAL A 32 0.78 -19.17 -11.27
C VAL A 32 -0.17 -19.83 -10.29
N ALA A 33 -1.35 -20.24 -10.73
CA ALA A 33 -2.30 -20.99 -9.93
C ALA A 33 -2.41 -22.43 -10.45
N ARG A 34 -2.32 -23.41 -9.55
CA ARG A 34 -2.65 -24.81 -9.84
C ARG A 34 -4.00 -25.12 -9.23
N VAL A 35 -4.89 -25.60 -10.08
CA VAL A 35 -6.28 -25.85 -9.75
C VAL A 35 -6.65 -27.29 -10.13
N ASP A 36 -7.69 -27.83 -9.50
CA ASP A 36 -8.26 -29.11 -9.89
C ASP A 36 -9.13 -28.98 -11.16
N ARG A 37 -9.84 -30.07 -11.53
CA ARG A 37 -10.68 -30.12 -12.73
C ARG A 37 -11.88 -29.18 -12.66
N ASP A 38 -12.32 -28.80 -11.45
CA ASP A 38 -13.42 -27.87 -11.20
C ASP A 38 -12.92 -26.44 -10.97
N PHE A 39 -11.64 -26.17 -11.27
CA PHE A 39 -10.94 -24.90 -11.06
C PHE A 39 -10.84 -24.48 -9.59
N ALA A 40 -10.98 -25.39 -8.63
CA ALA A 40 -10.74 -25.07 -7.24
C ALA A 40 -9.23 -25.01 -6.95
N LEU A 41 -8.80 -23.96 -6.24
CA LEU A 41 -7.40 -23.65 -5.98
C LEU A 41 -6.71 -24.71 -5.13
N ARG A 42 -5.55 -25.21 -5.56
CA ARG A 42 -4.67 -26.14 -4.81
C ARG A 42 -3.39 -25.47 -4.32
N SER A 43 -2.78 -24.65 -5.17
CA SER A 43 -1.59 -23.89 -4.82
C SER A 43 -1.43 -22.69 -5.73
N PHE A 44 -0.63 -21.74 -5.28
CA PHE A 44 -0.21 -20.62 -6.13
C PHE A 44 1.24 -20.26 -5.87
N ASP A 45 1.88 -19.70 -6.89
CA ASP A 45 3.15 -18.99 -6.81
C ASP A 45 2.92 -17.58 -7.29
N PHE A 46 3.32 -16.59 -6.50
CA PHE A 46 3.21 -15.18 -6.82
C PHE A 46 4.57 -14.51 -6.65
N SER A 47 4.94 -13.65 -7.58
CA SER A 47 6.12 -12.82 -7.43
C SER A 47 5.85 -11.41 -7.93
N LEU A 48 6.39 -10.45 -7.21
CA LEU A 48 6.36 -9.03 -7.54
C LEU A 48 7.78 -8.51 -7.51
N ASP A 49 8.25 -7.99 -8.65
CA ASP A 49 9.61 -7.47 -8.83
C ASP A 49 9.57 -6.02 -9.31
N PRO A 50 9.87 -5.04 -8.42
CA PRO A 50 9.98 -3.63 -8.79
C PRO A 50 11.28 -3.28 -9.53
N GLY A 51 12.10 -4.28 -9.88
CA GLY A 51 13.40 -4.10 -10.51
C GLY A 51 14.57 -3.96 -9.51
N THR A 52 14.28 -3.95 -8.22
CA THR A 52 15.30 -3.87 -7.15
C THR A 52 15.47 -5.21 -6.44
N GLY A 53 14.48 -6.09 -6.49
CA GLY A 53 14.50 -7.42 -5.89
C GLY A 53 13.09 -7.98 -5.80
N ALA A 54 12.94 -9.24 -6.18
CA ALA A 54 11.65 -9.92 -6.16
C ALA A 54 11.36 -10.53 -4.80
N VAL A 55 10.17 -10.28 -4.27
CA VAL A 55 9.58 -11.09 -3.20
C VAL A 55 8.68 -12.15 -3.82
N GLN A 56 8.83 -13.39 -3.38
CA GLN A 56 8.04 -14.51 -3.86
C GLN A 56 7.16 -15.04 -2.73
N VAL A 57 5.89 -15.30 -3.04
CA VAL A 57 4.92 -15.89 -2.11
C VAL A 57 4.38 -17.16 -2.75
N THR A 58 4.54 -18.28 -2.06
CA THR A 58 3.94 -19.55 -2.45
C THR A 58 2.86 -19.92 -1.45
N GLY A 59 1.66 -20.25 -1.91
CA GLY A 59 0.55 -20.75 -1.09
C GLY A 59 0.18 -22.19 -1.45
N ARG A 60 -0.02 -23.03 -0.44
CA ARG A 60 -0.59 -24.39 -0.60
C ARG A 60 -1.86 -24.48 0.21
N ILE A 61 -2.90 -25.04 -0.42
CA ILE A 61 -4.23 -25.11 0.16
C ILE A 61 -4.59 -26.57 0.43
N ASP A 62 -4.93 -26.85 1.68
CA ASP A 62 -5.52 -28.12 2.11
C ASP A 62 -6.83 -27.84 2.89
N GLY A 63 -7.96 -28.05 2.19
CA GLY A 63 -9.26 -27.62 2.71
C GLY A 63 -9.33 -26.11 2.91
N SER A 64 -9.49 -25.66 4.15
CA SER A 64 -9.44 -24.25 4.57
C SER A 64 -8.07 -23.82 5.11
N ARG A 65 -7.12 -24.75 5.24
CA ARG A 65 -5.77 -24.44 5.68
C ARG A 65 -4.94 -23.90 4.52
N LEU A 66 -4.27 -22.79 4.73
CA LEU A 66 -3.34 -22.13 3.81
C LEU A 66 -1.93 -22.11 4.42
N ASP A 67 -1.02 -22.86 3.81
CA ASP A 67 0.41 -22.82 4.13
C ASP A 67 1.10 -21.82 3.19
N LEU A 68 1.55 -20.70 3.73
CA LEU A 68 2.28 -19.64 3.02
C LEU A 68 3.78 -19.80 3.20
N SER A 69 4.54 -19.54 2.14
CA SER A 69 6.00 -19.46 2.17
C SER A 69 6.44 -18.17 1.47
N PHE A 70 7.25 -17.39 2.15
CA PHE A 70 7.79 -16.12 1.69
C PHE A 70 9.27 -16.29 1.43
N ARG A 71 9.72 -15.99 0.22
CA ARG A 71 11.12 -15.99 -0.14
C ARG A 71 11.61 -14.57 -0.38
N THR A 72 12.57 -14.15 0.44
CA THR A 72 13.24 -12.84 0.40
C THR A 72 14.75 -13.05 0.40
N SER A 73 15.53 -11.98 0.41
CA SER A 73 17.00 -12.07 0.58
C SER A 73 17.43 -12.64 1.93
N ALA A 74 16.57 -12.53 2.97
CA ALA A 74 16.79 -13.15 4.29
C ALA A 74 16.52 -14.67 4.30
N GLY A 75 16.16 -15.27 3.15
CA GLY A 75 15.82 -16.68 3.04
C GLY A 75 14.33 -16.95 2.91
N THR A 76 13.89 -18.08 3.39
CA THR A 76 12.49 -18.51 3.31
C THR A 76 11.85 -18.54 4.70
N ARG A 77 10.67 -17.93 4.82
CA ARG A 77 9.84 -17.94 6.03
C ARG A 77 8.49 -18.53 5.71
N SER A 78 7.86 -19.15 6.69
CA SER A 78 6.56 -19.80 6.51
C SER A 78 5.57 -19.31 7.56
N GLU A 79 4.32 -19.24 7.15
CA GLU A 79 3.17 -18.91 7.97
C GLU A 79 2.01 -19.85 7.62
N VAL A 80 1.24 -20.22 8.62
CA VAL A 80 0.03 -21.05 8.43
C VAL A 80 -1.18 -20.23 8.83
N ARG A 81 -2.19 -20.24 7.98
CA ARG A 81 -3.47 -19.58 8.23
C ARG A 81 -4.62 -20.58 8.12
N ASP A 82 -5.52 -20.56 9.09
CA ASP A 82 -6.80 -21.24 9.00
C ASP A 82 -7.83 -20.24 8.48
N LEU A 83 -8.36 -20.51 7.30
CA LEU A 83 -9.31 -19.64 6.61
C LEU A 83 -10.74 -20.11 6.92
N PRO A 84 -11.76 -19.25 6.78
CA PRO A 84 -13.16 -19.63 6.99
C PRO A 84 -13.61 -20.74 6.02
N GLU A 85 -13.08 -20.73 4.80
CA GLU A 85 -13.36 -21.69 3.73
C GLU A 85 -12.17 -21.75 2.75
N ARG A 86 -12.24 -22.69 1.81
CA ARG A 86 -11.23 -22.81 0.75
C ARG A 86 -11.15 -21.53 -0.06
N PRO A 87 -9.95 -20.91 -0.19
CA PRO A 87 -9.83 -19.65 -0.88
C PRO A 87 -9.83 -19.78 -2.40
N VAL A 88 -10.16 -18.70 -3.09
CA VAL A 88 -9.97 -18.50 -4.52
C VAL A 88 -9.02 -17.35 -4.79
N LEU A 89 -8.35 -17.36 -5.95
CA LEU A 89 -7.61 -16.21 -6.48
C LEU A 89 -8.42 -15.53 -7.58
N SER A 90 -8.18 -14.26 -7.82
CA SER A 90 -8.73 -13.57 -9.00
C SER A 90 -8.43 -14.32 -10.29
N LEU A 91 -7.24 -14.93 -10.39
CA LEU A 91 -6.73 -15.65 -11.55
C LEU A 91 -7.58 -16.88 -11.94
N ASN A 92 -8.15 -17.61 -10.98
CA ASN A 92 -9.01 -18.79 -11.25
C ASN A 92 -10.50 -18.53 -11.09
N LEU A 93 -10.89 -17.38 -10.53
CA LEU A 93 -12.26 -17.05 -10.15
C LEU A 93 -13.26 -17.16 -11.32
N ALA A 94 -12.96 -16.53 -12.45
CA ALA A 94 -13.86 -16.50 -13.60
C ALA A 94 -14.15 -17.89 -14.17
N ARG A 95 -13.13 -18.78 -14.21
CA ARG A 95 -13.31 -20.18 -14.67
C ARG A 95 -14.11 -20.99 -13.68
N GLN A 96 -13.89 -20.81 -12.39
CA GLN A 96 -14.66 -21.47 -11.34
C GLN A 96 -16.14 -21.05 -11.37
N LEU A 97 -16.43 -19.78 -11.62
CA LEU A 97 -17.79 -19.27 -11.79
C LEU A 97 -18.50 -19.91 -12.99
N VAL A 98 -17.81 -20.07 -14.12
CA VAL A 98 -18.36 -20.71 -15.32
C VAL A 98 -18.62 -22.18 -15.05
N SER A 99 -17.71 -22.90 -14.40
CA SER A 99 -17.90 -24.30 -14.00
C SER A 99 -19.12 -24.47 -13.09
N ALA A 100 -19.36 -23.51 -12.18
CA ALA A 100 -20.52 -23.49 -11.30
C ALA A 100 -21.83 -23.04 -11.97
N GLY A 101 -21.78 -22.64 -13.25
CA GLY A 101 -22.90 -22.23 -14.08
C GLY A 101 -23.37 -20.80 -13.86
N LEU A 102 -23.10 -19.93 -14.83
CA LEU A 102 -23.54 -18.54 -14.85
C LEU A 102 -25.01 -18.43 -15.28
N LYS A 103 -25.84 -17.85 -14.42
CA LYS A 103 -27.25 -17.50 -14.71
C LYS A 103 -27.54 -16.10 -14.20
N THR A 104 -28.21 -15.29 -14.99
CA THR A 104 -28.63 -13.93 -14.59
C THR A 104 -29.32 -13.94 -13.23
N GLY A 105 -28.93 -13.03 -12.33
CA GLY A 105 -29.43 -12.91 -10.98
C GLY A 105 -28.77 -13.86 -9.96
N LYS A 106 -27.96 -14.84 -10.41
CA LYS A 106 -27.24 -15.72 -9.49
C LYS A 106 -26.16 -14.94 -8.76
N ARG A 107 -26.03 -15.21 -7.45
CA ARG A 107 -24.99 -14.69 -6.59
C ARG A 107 -24.09 -15.85 -6.11
N PHE A 108 -22.83 -15.52 -5.97
CA PHE A 108 -21.80 -16.40 -5.43
C PHE A 108 -21.06 -15.68 -4.34
N GLU A 109 -20.66 -16.42 -3.33
CA GLU A 109 -19.79 -15.94 -2.26
C GLU A 109 -18.54 -16.80 -2.22
N PHE A 110 -17.39 -16.17 -2.06
CA PHE A 110 -16.09 -16.83 -2.02
C PHE A 110 -15.21 -16.15 -0.98
N SER A 111 -14.31 -16.93 -0.39
CA SER A 111 -13.15 -16.43 0.32
C SER A 111 -12.08 -16.09 -0.71
N LEU A 112 -11.91 -14.82 -1.05
CA LEU A 112 -10.91 -14.38 -2.04
C LEU A 112 -9.59 -14.05 -1.31
N ILE A 113 -8.49 -14.61 -1.78
CA ILE A 113 -7.16 -14.23 -1.36
C ILE A 113 -6.48 -13.39 -2.46
N ASP A 114 -5.92 -12.26 -2.04
CA ASP A 114 -5.05 -11.43 -2.89
C ASP A 114 -3.58 -11.63 -2.47
N PRO A 115 -2.75 -12.25 -3.31
CA PRO A 115 -1.37 -12.53 -2.95
C PRO A 115 -0.47 -11.28 -2.90
N ALA A 116 -0.90 -10.15 -3.47
CA ALA A 116 -0.16 -8.89 -3.43
C ALA A 116 -0.33 -8.13 -2.11
N THR A 117 -1.48 -8.29 -1.46
CA THR A 117 -1.75 -7.66 -0.15
C THR A 117 -1.79 -8.69 0.98
N LEU A 118 -1.80 -9.99 0.65
CA LEU A 118 -2.01 -11.12 1.57
C LEU A 118 -3.38 -11.09 2.27
N ALA A 119 -4.27 -10.21 1.83
CA ALA A 119 -5.61 -10.10 2.36
C ALA A 119 -6.46 -11.28 1.92
N ASN A 120 -7.16 -11.90 2.89
CA ASN A 120 -8.22 -12.86 2.63
C ASN A 120 -9.53 -12.29 3.17
N ALA A 121 -10.51 -12.14 2.29
CA ALA A 121 -11.80 -11.57 2.67
C ALA A 121 -12.94 -12.15 1.83
N PRO A 122 -14.18 -12.09 2.32
CA PRO A 122 -15.36 -12.45 1.55
C PRO A 122 -15.46 -11.61 0.28
N ALA A 123 -15.69 -12.28 -0.86
CA ALA A 123 -16.01 -11.67 -2.13
C ALA A 123 -17.40 -12.10 -2.57
N THR A 124 -18.22 -11.15 -3.02
CA THR A 124 -19.54 -11.44 -3.58
C THR A 124 -19.52 -11.15 -5.06
N ILE A 125 -19.97 -12.12 -5.87
CA ILE A 125 -20.10 -11.98 -7.31
C ILE A 125 -21.56 -12.13 -7.70
N GLU A 126 -22.09 -11.13 -8.41
CA GLU A 126 -23.48 -11.13 -8.92
C GLU A 126 -23.47 -11.16 -10.45
N VAL A 127 -24.22 -12.07 -11.04
CA VAL A 127 -24.39 -12.14 -12.51
C VAL A 127 -25.48 -11.15 -12.92
N LEU A 128 -25.10 -10.03 -13.50
CA LEU A 128 -26.03 -8.97 -13.91
C LEU A 128 -26.82 -9.33 -15.18
N GLY A 129 -26.21 -10.10 -16.08
CA GLY A 129 -26.85 -10.51 -17.33
C GLY A 129 -25.88 -10.92 -18.41
N ARG A 130 -26.43 -11.18 -19.61
CA ARG A 130 -25.66 -11.39 -20.83
C ARG A 130 -25.35 -10.04 -21.48
N ASP A 131 -24.22 -9.96 -22.13
CA ASP A 131 -23.77 -8.77 -22.85
C ASP A 131 -22.95 -9.18 -24.09
N VAL A 132 -22.74 -8.26 -25.02
CA VAL A 132 -21.90 -8.48 -26.19
C VAL A 132 -20.89 -7.36 -26.26
N LEU A 133 -19.62 -7.70 -26.08
CA LEU A 133 -18.52 -6.77 -26.31
C LEU A 133 -17.97 -6.90 -27.72
N PHE A 134 -17.45 -5.78 -28.26
CA PHE A 134 -16.74 -5.80 -29.53
C PHE A 134 -15.23 -5.70 -29.23
N ILE A 135 -14.48 -6.74 -29.57
CA ILE A 135 -13.03 -6.79 -29.44
C ILE A 135 -12.45 -6.83 -30.84
N GLU A 136 -11.65 -5.83 -31.20
CA GLU A 136 -11.08 -5.66 -32.55
C GLU A 136 -12.16 -5.73 -33.65
N GLY A 137 -13.37 -5.23 -33.36
CA GLY A 137 -14.49 -5.22 -34.29
C GLY A 137 -15.32 -6.51 -34.36
N LEU A 138 -14.91 -7.56 -33.64
CA LEU A 138 -15.63 -8.82 -33.59
C LEU A 138 -16.54 -8.92 -32.36
N PRO A 139 -17.83 -9.30 -32.52
CA PRO A 139 -18.75 -9.46 -31.41
C PRO A 139 -18.35 -10.67 -30.55
N LEU A 140 -18.25 -10.48 -29.26
CA LEU A 140 -17.92 -11.51 -28.28
C LEU A 140 -19.02 -11.61 -27.22
N PRO A 141 -19.81 -12.72 -27.20
CA PRO A 141 -20.81 -12.94 -26.15
C PRO A 141 -20.14 -13.11 -24.79
N THR A 142 -20.66 -12.39 -23.81
CA THR A 142 -20.15 -12.37 -22.44
C THR A 142 -21.27 -12.40 -21.42
N TYR A 143 -20.90 -12.66 -20.16
CA TYR A 143 -21.68 -12.35 -18.99
C TYR A 143 -21.10 -11.12 -18.31
N ARG A 144 -21.93 -10.18 -17.93
CA ARG A 144 -21.55 -9.03 -17.11
C ARG A 144 -21.75 -9.39 -15.65
N LEU A 145 -20.69 -9.30 -14.86
CA LEU A 145 -20.64 -9.65 -13.45
C LEU A 145 -20.29 -8.40 -12.63
N ARG A 146 -20.86 -8.31 -11.44
CA ARG A 146 -20.47 -7.33 -10.41
C ARG A 146 -19.71 -8.07 -9.33
N SER A 147 -18.50 -7.64 -9.06
CA SER A 147 -17.66 -8.14 -7.97
C SER A 147 -17.61 -7.15 -6.84
N ARG A 148 -17.67 -7.63 -5.60
CA ARG A 148 -17.39 -6.85 -4.39
C ARG A 148 -16.37 -7.59 -3.55
N PHE A 149 -15.24 -6.94 -3.32
CA PHE A 149 -14.15 -7.47 -2.51
C PHE A 149 -13.50 -6.35 -1.71
N VAL A 150 -13.31 -6.55 -0.40
CA VAL A 150 -12.73 -5.57 0.54
C VAL A 150 -13.34 -4.16 0.37
N GLY A 151 -14.68 -4.09 0.20
CA GLY A 151 -15.40 -2.81 0.02
C GLY A 151 -15.26 -2.14 -1.35
N LEU A 152 -14.46 -2.70 -2.25
CA LEU A 152 -14.38 -2.27 -3.65
C LEU A 152 -15.41 -3.01 -4.49
N GLU A 153 -16.01 -2.29 -5.44
CA GLU A 153 -16.91 -2.86 -6.43
C GLU A 153 -16.30 -2.73 -7.81
N SER A 154 -16.15 -3.84 -8.54
CA SER A 154 -15.73 -3.84 -9.94
C SER A 154 -16.80 -4.49 -10.82
N THR A 155 -16.78 -4.16 -12.10
CA THR A 155 -17.61 -4.82 -13.12
C THR A 155 -16.70 -5.55 -14.09
N MET A 156 -16.97 -6.84 -14.29
CA MET A 156 -16.19 -7.67 -15.21
C MET A 156 -17.10 -8.31 -16.27
N TRP A 157 -16.55 -8.47 -17.47
CA TRP A 157 -17.18 -9.20 -18.58
C TRP A 157 -16.41 -10.48 -18.83
N VAL A 158 -17.10 -11.61 -18.70
CA VAL A 158 -16.52 -12.93 -18.72
C VAL A 158 -17.13 -13.74 -19.86
N THR A 159 -16.32 -14.42 -20.65
CA THR A 159 -16.78 -15.31 -21.72
C THR A 159 -17.39 -16.60 -21.15
N GLN A 160 -18.02 -17.40 -22.00
CA GLN A 160 -18.54 -18.73 -21.65
C GLN A 160 -17.41 -19.72 -21.25
N THR A 161 -16.17 -19.42 -21.60
CA THR A 161 -14.98 -20.23 -21.24
C THR A 161 -14.27 -19.74 -19.98
N GLY A 162 -14.82 -18.70 -19.31
CA GLY A 162 -14.25 -18.16 -18.09
C GLY A 162 -13.03 -17.24 -18.31
N GLU A 163 -13.00 -16.56 -19.45
CA GLU A 163 -11.97 -15.58 -19.74
C GLU A 163 -12.51 -14.18 -19.45
N VAL A 164 -11.81 -13.41 -18.64
CA VAL A 164 -12.12 -11.99 -18.39
C VAL A 164 -11.63 -11.19 -19.60
N VAL A 165 -12.54 -10.47 -20.23
CA VAL A 165 -12.24 -9.70 -21.45
C VAL A 165 -12.31 -8.18 -21.24
N ARG A 166 -12.96 -7.77 -20.18
CA ARG A 166 -12.99 -6.39 -19.69
C ARG A 166 -13.21 -6.39 -18.19
N GLU A 167 -12.56 -5.49 -17.49
CA GLU A 167 -12.83 -5.19 -16.10
C GLU A 167 -12.75 -3.68 -15.87
N GLU A 168 -13.71 -3.14 -15.12
CA GLU A 168 -13.77 -1.74 -14.71
C GLU A 168 -13.71 -1.66 -13.20
N SER A 169 -12.72 -0.98 -12.67
CA SER A 169 -12.55 -0.77 -11.23
C SER A 169 -13.10 0.59 -10.80
N PRO A 170 -13.42 0.77 -9.50
CA PRO A 170 -13.94 2.03 -8.98
C PRO A 170 -12.93 3.18 -9.04
N LEU A 171 -11.64 2.88 -9.23
CA LEU A 171 -10.57 3.87 -9.37
C LEU A 171 -10.42 4.38 -10.82
N GLY A 172 -11.39 4.05 -11.70
CA GLY A 172 -11.34 4.44 -13.11
C GLY A 172 -10.36 3.62 -13.95
N MET A 173 -9.76 2.59 -13.39
CA MET A 173 -8.92 1.68 -14.17
C MET A 173 -9.82 0.76 -15.01
N VAL A 174 -9.41 0.58 -16.26
CA VAL A 174 -10.07 -0.35 -17.19
C VAL A 174 -9.05 -1.34 -17.70
N VAL A 175 -9.31 -2.62 -17.47
CA VAL A 175 -8.54 -3.72 -18.05
C VAL A 175 -9.28 -4.21 -19.27
N LEU A 176 -8.58 -4.35 -20.39
CA LEU A 176 -9.14 -4.82 -21.66
C LEU A 176 -8.31 -5.98 -22.18
N LYS A 177 -8.99 -7.01 -22.68
CA LYS A 177 -8.32 -8.04 -23.46
C LYS A 177 -7.92 -7.47 -24.82
N GLU A 178 -6.66 -7.64 -25.16
CA GLU A 178 -6.08 -7.28 -26.45
C GLU A 178 -5.35 -8.47 -27.06
N SER A 179 -4.99 -8.38 -28.35
CA SER A 179 -4.09 -9.35 -28.96
C SER A 179 -2.71 -9.31 -28.28
N ALA A 180 -2.00 -10.44 -28.20
CA ALA A 180 -0.67 -10.52 -27.60
C ALA A 180 0.30 -9.48 -28.18
N ARG A 181 0.18 -9.19 -29.50
CA ARG A 181 0.97 -8.16 -30.16
C ARG A 181 0.72 -6.77 -29.59
N ARG A 182 -0.53 -6.39 -29.28
CA ARG A 182 -0.86 -5.09 -28.69
C ARG A 182 -0.50 -5.03 -27.23
N ALA A 183 -0.82 -6.06 -26.48
CA ALA A 183 -0.55 -6.13 -25.04
C ALA A 183 0.95 -6.03 -24.69
N THR A 184 1.82 -6.49 -25.59
CA THR A 184 3.28 -6.42 -25.40
C THR A 184 3.91 -5.10 -25.89
N LEU A 185 3.19 -4.33 -26.69
CA LEU A 185 3.58 -2.98 -27.04
C LEU A 185 3.26 -2.07 -25.86
N LEU A 186 4.18 -1.98 -24.89
CA LEU A 186 4.17 -0.90 -23.89
C LEU A 186 4.44 0.41 -24.69
N GLY A 187 3.41 0.85 -25.39
CA GLY A 187 3.43 1.98 -26.30
C GLY A 187 3.81 3.29 -25.61
N ALA A 188 3.94 4.33 -26.42
CA ALA A 188 4.13 5.71 -25.97
C ALA A 188 3.17 6.05 -24.82
N PRO A 189 3.58 6.96 -23.92
CA PRO A 189 2.71 7.39 -22.82
C PRO A 189 1.36 7.79 -23.38
N VAL A 190 0.28 7.13 -22.90
CA VAL A 190 -1.07 7.56 -23.21
C VAL A 190 -1.20 8.96 -22.62
N LEU A 191 -1.40 9.95 -23.51
CA LEU A 191 -1.69 11.32 -23.09
C LEU A 191 -2.92 11.31 -22.19
N GLY A 192 -2.76 11.71 -20.92
CA GLY A 192 -3.84 11.73 -19.93
C GLY A 192 -3.62 10.80 -18.74
N TYR A 193 -2.40 10.36 -18.43
CA TYR A 193 -2.10 9.70 -17.17
C TYR A 193 -2.38 10.67 -16.02
N ASN A 194 -3.41 10.40 -15.25
CA ASN A 194 -3.54 10.98 -13.94
C ASN A 194 -2.45 10.34 -13.06
N ASP A 195 -1.63 11.16 -12.43
CA ASP A 195 -0.68 10.68 -11.43
C ASP A 195 -1.48 10.05 -10.28
N LEU A 196 -1.11 8.85 -9.83
CA LEU A 196 -1.80 8.17 -8.74
C LEU A 196 -1.73 8.96 -7.43
N GLY A 197 -0.65 9.71 -7.23
CA GLY A 197 -0.52 10.61 -6.09
C GLY A 197 -1.60 11.69 -6.09
N ASP A 198 -1.88 12.29 -7.25
CA ASP A 198 -2.93 13.31 -7.40
C ASP A 198 -4.33 12.71 -7.24
N MET A 199 -4.57 11.53 -7.83
CA MET A 199 -5.86 10.83 -7.72
C MET A 199 -6.20 10.39 -6.30
N ALA A 200 -5.18 10.09 -5.50
CA ALA A 200 -5.32 9.65 -4.12
C ALA A 200 -5.25 10.82 -3.12
N SER A 201 -4.94 12.04 -3.55
CA SER A 201 -4.88 13.20 -2.68
C SER A 201 -6.27 13.68 -2.25
N ILE A 202 -6.36 14.19 -1.02
CA ILE A 202 -7.61 14.68 -0.44
C ILE A 202 -7.38 16.13 0.00
N VAL A 203 -7.87 17.06 -0.81
CA VAL A 203 -7.87 18.48 -0.43
C VAL A 203 -8.94 18.67 0.66
N PRO A 204 -8.56 19.07 1.89
CA PRO A 204 -9.52 19.19 2.97
C PRO A 204 -10.44 20.38 2.76
N LYS A 205 -11.70 20.22 3.13
CA LYS A 205 -12.57 21.36 3.37
C LYS A 205 -12.12 22.02 4.68
N SER A 206 -11.71 23.26 4.63
CA SER A 206 -11.19 23.95 5.83
C SER A 206 -11.28 25.46 5.71
N ALA A 207 -11.59 26.12 6.84
CA ALA A 207 -11.33 27.54 7.06
C ALA A 207 -9.91 27.79 7.57
N PHE A 208 -9.19 26.74 7.96
CA PHE A 208 -7.85 26.80 8.53
C PHE A 208 -6.79 26.49 7.46
N ARG A 209 -5.63 27.12 7.59
CA ARG A 209 -4.43 26.77 6.86
C ARG A 209 -3.45 26.08 7.79
N ILE A 210 -2.75 25.06 7.32
CA ILE A 210 -1.65 24.41 8.02
C ILE A 210 -0.36 24.79 7.29
N PRO A 211 0.27 25.92 7.65
CA PRO A 211 1.49 26.38 6.99
C PRO A 211 2.68 25.47 7.34
N GLU A 212 2.71 25.00 8.59
CA GLU A 212 3.76 24.16 9.15
C GLU A 212 3.13 22.99 9.91
N PRO A 213 3.05 21.79 9.31
CA PRO A 213 2.45 20.62 9.94
C PRO A 213 3.07 20.24 11.29
N THR A 214 4.38 20.43 11.44
CA THR A 214 5.12 20.11 12.67
C THR A 214 4.77 21.03 13.86
N ALA A 215 4.21 22.21 13.57
CA ALA A 215 3.73 23.15 14.60
C ALA A 215 2.34 22.79 15.15
N VAL A 216 1.62 21.84 14.53
CA VAL A 216 0.27 21.46 14.95
C VAL A 216 0.32 20.76 16.30
N GLN A 217 -0.38 21.34 17.28
CA GLN A 217 -0.49 20.82 18.64
C GLN A 217 -1.74 19.99 18.86
N ARG A 218 -2.82 20.35 18.17
CA ARG A 218 -4.09 19.64 18.16
C ARG A 218 -4.83 19.92 16.86
N MET A 219 -5.40 18.89 16.28
CA MET A 219 -6.25 19.01 15.10
C MET A 219 -7.51 18.13 15.28
N ARG A 220 -8.66 18.67 14.92
CA ARG A 220 -9.90 17.91 14.81
C ARG A 220 -10.33 17.83 13.36
N VAL A 221 -10.59 16.63 12.90
CA VAL A 221 -11.03 16.37 11.54
C VAL A 221 -12.31 15.57 11.53
N ARG A 222 -13.23 15.93 10.64
CA ARG A 222 -14.35 15.09 10.25
C ARG A 222 -13.96 14.31 9.01
N ILE A 223 -14.21 13.00 9.04
CA ILE A 223 -13.87 12.08 7.96
C ILE A 223 -15.14 11.40 7.48
N GLN A 224 -15.43 11.51 6.19
CA GLN A 224 -16.55 10.85 5.52
C GLN A 224 -16.03 9.82 4.52
N GLY A 225 -16.78 8.76 4.27
CA GLY A 225 -16.42 7.69 3.35
C GLY A 225 -15.41 6.68 3.90
N ALA A 226 -15.20 6.68 5.24
CA ALA A 226 -14.35 5.73 5.95
C ALA A 226 -15.02 5.14 7.21
N ASP A 227 -16.36 5.15 7.29
CA ASP A 227 -17.14 4.84 8.49
C ASP A 227 -16.80 3.48 9.11
N ALA A 228 -16.63 2.45 8.27
CA ALA A 228 -16.25 1.12 8.72
C ALA A 228 -14.88 1.09 9.41
N LEU A 229 -13.92 1.88 8.93
CA LEU A 229 -12.58 2.01 9.52
C LEU A 229 -12.64 2.81 10.81
N LEU A 230 -13.36 3.93 10.81
CA LEU A 230 -13.47 4.80 11.97
C LEU A 230 -14.10 4.10 13.18
N SER A 231 -14.88 3.05 12.97
CA SER A 231 -15.45 2.22 14.03
C SER A 231 -14.46 1.24 14.67
N GLN A 232 -13.32 0.97 14.02
CA GLN A 232 -12.33 0.00 14.49
C GLN A 232 -11.52 0.54 15.68
N PRO A 233 -11.07 -0.34 16.60
CA PRO A 233 -10.25 0.05 17.74
C PRO A 233 -8.88 0.62 17.32
N ASP A 234 -8.38 0.25 16.16
CA ASP A 234 -7.09 0.73 15.63
C ASP A 234 -7.03 2.24 15.41
N VAL A 235 -8.19 2.88 15.27
CA VAL A 235 -8.28 4.34 15.10
C VAL A 235 -7.92 5.10 16.39
N VAL A 236 -8.00 4.46 17.57
CA VAL A 236 -7.76 5.12 18.87
C VAL A 236 -6.36 4.82 19.40
N GLY A 237 -5.77 5.74 20.17
CA GLY A 237 -4.46 5.65 20.83
C GLY A 237 -3.34 6.35 20.07
N ALA A 238 -2.14 6.38 20.64
CA ALA A 238 -0.96 7.08 20.09
C ALA A 238 -1.26 8.55 19.68
N GLY A 239 -1.95 9.29 20.55
CA GLY A 239 -2.29 10.69 20.30
C GLY A 239 -3.58 10.92 19.51
N GLN A 240 -4.26 9.87 19.07
CA GLN A 240 -5.50 9.96 18.32
C GLN A 240 -6.71 9.45 19.13
N SER A 241 -7.79 10.23 19.15
CA SER A 241 -9.04 9.91 19.85
C SER A 241 -10.24 10.10 18.93
N ARG A 242 -11.21 9.20 19.03
CA ARG A 242 -12.50 9.36 18.35
C ARG A 242 -13.47 10.06 19.29
N ILE A 243 -13.85 11.30 18.95
CA ILE A 243 -14.74 12.15 19.78
C ILE A 243 -16.18 12.15 19.29
N ALA A 244 -16.42 11.72 18.03
CA ALA A 244 -17.72 11.40 17.47
C ALA A 244 -17.56 10.29 16.43
N PRO A 245 -18.63 9.65 15.92
CA PRO A 245 -18.52 8.55 14.97
C PRO A 245 -17.66 8.87 13.74
N ASP A 246 -17.71 10.12 13.25
CA ASP A 246 -16.99 10.62 12.09
C ASP A 246 -15.93 11.68 12.42
N VAL A 247 -15.67 11.96 13.72
CA VAL A 247 -14.74 13.02 14.15
C VAL A 247 -13.59 12.46 14.97
N ILE A 248 -12.38 12.71 14.47
CA ILE A 248 -11.12 12.34 15.09
C ILE A 248 -10.42 13.59 15.63
N GLU A 249 -9.90 13.50 16.84
CA GLU A 249 -8.97 14.46 17.42
C GLU A 249 -7.56 13.88 17.48
N LEU A 250 -6.60 14.65 16.99
CA LEU A 250 -5.18 14.33 17.05
C LEU A 250 -4.47 15.33 17.96
N ARG A 251 -3.47 14.85 18.68
CA ARG A 251 -2.65 15.66 19.59
C ARG A 251 -1.17 15.37 19.33
N ALA A 252 -0.37 16.42 19.34
CA ALA A 252 1.08 16.30 19.28
C ALA A 252 1.61 15.45 20.45
N ALA A 253 2.69 14.74 20.21
CA ALA A 253 3.31 13.85 21.21
C ALA A 253 3.72 14.60 22.49
N SER A 254 4.06 15.90 22.40
CA SER A 254 4.34 16.77 23.54
C SER A 254 3.17 16.93 24.52
N ARG A 255 1.95 16.67 24.06
CA ARG A 255 0.72 16.76 24.86
C ARG A 255 0.24 15.39 25.39
N LEU A 256 0.95 14.33 25.06
CA LEU A 256 0.64 12.98 25.53
C LEU A 256 1.23 12.76 26.93
N ARG A 257 0.56 11.92 27.68
CA ARG A 257 1.05 11.47 28.99
C ARG A 257 1.24 9.97 28.96
N PRO A 258 2.30 9.44 29.58
CA PRO A 258 2.46 8.02 29.74
C PRO A 258 1.26 7.42 30.51
N GLU A 259 0.82 6.25 30.04
CA GLU A 259 -0.27 5.47 30.62
C GLU A 259 0.31 4.18 31.24
N PRO A 260 -0.45 3.44 32.05
CA PRO A 260 -0.04 2.11 32.49
C PRO A 260 0.36 1.25 31.32
N LEU A 261 1.31 0.32 31.54
CA LEU A 261 1.88 -0.47 30.46
C LEU A 261 0.81 -1.19 29.63
N ASP A 262 0.88 -1.05 28.30
CA ASP A 262 0.06 -1.82 27.37
C ASP A 262 0.42 -3.32 27.48
N PRO A 263 -0.51 -4.17 27.97
CA PRO A 263 -0.24 -5.60 28.15
C PRO A 263 0.03 -6.32 26.82
N GLN A 264 -0.39 -5.78 25.70
CA GLN A 264 -0.20 -6.38 24.38
C GLN A 264 1.07 -5.92 23.68
N ARG A 265 1.87 -4.97 24.27
CA ARG A 265 3.05 -4.43 23.63
C ARG A 265 4.07 -5.48 23.19
N SER A 266 4.20 -6.56 23.96
CA SER A 266 5.19 -7.62 23.70
C SER A 266 4.95 -8.37 22.37
N ARG A 267 3.72 -8.42 21.88
CA ARG A 267 3.42 -9.04 20.58
C ARG A 267 4.11 -8.33 19.42
N TYR A 268 4.41 -7.05 19.60
CA TYR A 268 5.09 -6.21 18.59
C TYR A 268 6.62 -6.25 18.70
N LEU A 269 7.17 -7.26 19.34
CA LEU A 269 8.61 -7.59 19.34
C LEU A 269 8.93 -8.75 18.40
N ALA A 270 7.94 -9.57 18.06
CA ALA A 270 8.15 -10.76 17.25
C ALA A 270 8.49 -10.40 15.80
N ALA A 271 9.34 -11.21 15.18
CA ALA A 271 9.55 -11.16 13.72
C ALA A 271 8.30 -11.65 13.00
N GLU A 272 8.05 -11.08 11.82
CA GLU A 272 7.00 -11.46 10.90
C GLU A 272 7.61 -11.82 9.53
N PRO A 273 6.89 -12.47 8.61
CA PRO A 273 7.47 -12.92 7.33
C PRO A 273 8.16 -11.82 6.51
N LEU A 274 7.66 -10.59 6.57
CA LEU A 274 8.21 -9.42 5.86
C LEU A 274 8.82 -8.37 6.80
N VAL A 275 8.77 -8.61 8.12
CA VAL A 275 9.42 -7.79 9.16
C VAL A 275 10.46 -8.66 9.86
N GLU A 276 11.56 -8.90 9.17
CA GLU A 276 12.60 -9.89 9.52
C GLU A 276 13.54 -9.36 10.61
N SER A 277 12.98 -8.98 11.77
CA SER A 277 13.74 -8.37 12.89
C SER A 277 14.77 -9.31 13.52
N ASP A 278 14.68 -10.60 13.28
CA ASP A 278 15.63 -11.65 13.72
C ASP A 278 16.72 -11.95 12.68
N ASP A 279 16.65 -11.34 11.48
CA ASP A 279 17.70 -11.48 10.46
C ASP A 279 19.04 -10.90 10.96
N PRO A 280 20.18 -11.58 10.75
CA PRO A 280 21.48 -11.12 11.21
C PRO A 280 21.90 -9.75 10.66
N ALA A 281 21.57 -9.43 9.40
CA ALA A 281 21.91 -8.14 8.80
C ALA A 281 21.05 -7.01 9.38
N ILE A 282 19.76 -7.26 9.59
CA ILE A 282 18.84 -6.32 10.27
C ILE A 282 19.33 -6.04 11.70
N ARG A 283 19.71 -7.08 12.45
CA ARG A 283 20.24 -6.91 13.81
C ARG A 283 21.54 -6.13 13.84
N ALA A 284 22.47 -6.43 12.95
CA ALA A 284 23.73 -5.72 12.84
C ALA A 284 23.53 -4.24 12.52
N GLU A 285 22.67 -3.93 11.55
CA GLU A 285 22.36 -2.54 11.18
C GLU A 285 21.64 -1.79 12.32
N ALA A 286 20.69 -2.45 13.01
CA ALA A 286 20.02 -1.88 14.16
C ALA A 286 20.98 -1.52 15.30
N LEU A 287 21.89 -2.43 15.67
CA LEU A 287 22.91 -2.19 16.70
C LEU A 287 23.86 -1.05 16.31
N LYS A 288 24.27 -0.99 15.05
CA LYS A 288 25.07 0.11 14.51
C LYS A 288 24.33 1.45 14.63
N ALA A 289 23.07 1.50 14.24
CA ALA A 289 22.27 2.72 14.27
C ALA A 289 22.08 3.27 15.69
N VAL A 290 21.88 2.42 16.69
CA VAL A 290 21.64 2.83 18.08
C VAL A 290 22.92 2.99 18.91
N ALA A 291 24.11 2.80 18.33
CA ALA A 291 25.37 2.84 19.06
C ALA A 291 25.55 4.16 19.84
N GLY A 292 25.78 4.05 21.15
CA GLY A 292 25.94 5.22 22.06
C GLY A 292 24.63 5.92 22.44
N ALA A 293 23.45 5.45 21.99
CA ALA A 293 22.18 5.99 22.48
C ALA A 293 21.77 5.31 23.79
N THR A 294 21.38 6.11 24.79
CA THR A 294 20.90 5.62 26.08
C THR A 294 19.39 5.81 26.21
N GLY A 295 18.71 4.76 26.69
CA GLY A 295 17.25 4.74 26.82
C GLY A 295 16.49 4.43 25.54
N VAL A 296 15.24 3.97 25.69
CA VAL A 296 14.39 3.49 24.59
C VAL A 296 14.09 4.62 23.60
N ARG A 297 13.74 5.81 24.12
CA ARG A 297 13.37 6.97 23.29
C ARG A 297 14.50 7.41 22.37
N ALA A 298 15.72 7.61 22.91
CA ALA A 298 16.86 8.02 22.12
C ALA A 298 17.29 6.98 21.09
N ARG A 299 17.12 5.69 21.40
CA ARG A 299 17.39 4.60 20.43
C ARG A 299 16.36 4.62 19.30
N ALA A 300 15.07 4.79 19.63
CA ALA A 300 14.00 4.88 18.64
C ALA A 300 14.17 6.09 17.71
N GLU A 301 14.54 7.24 18.25
CA GLU A 301 14.84 8.47 17.48
C GLU A 301 16.01 8.28 16.52
N ARG A 302 17.12 7.71 17.00
CA ARG A 302 18.27 7.42 16.13
C ARG A 302 17.93 6.47 14.99
N LEU A 303 17.08 5.48 15.24
CA LEU A 303 16.61 4.59 14.17
C LEU A 303 15.81 5.34 13.11
N ALA A 304 14.99 6.34 13.50
CA ALA A 304 14.22 7.13 12.53
C ALA A 304 15.15 7.92 11.61
N HIS A 305 16.08 8.68 12.17
CA HIS A 305 17.09 9.42 11.42
C HIS A 305 17.97 8.50 10.56
N HIS A 306 18.33 7.32 11.09
CA HIS A 306 19.13 6.37 10.36
C HIS A 306 18.42 5.83 9.11
N VAL A 307 17.16 5.43 9.23
CA VAL A 307 16.37 4.93 8.09
C VAL A 307 16.15 6.03 7.07
N TYR A 308 15.80 7.25 7.52
CA TYR A 308 15.68 8.42 6.66
C TYR A 308 16.92 8.66 5.79
N ALA A 309 18.11 8.62 6.43
CA ALA A 309 19.38 8.86 5.76
C ALA A 309 19.86 7.68 4.90
N LEU A 310 19.40 6.46 5.22
CA LEU A 310 19.84 5.23 4.56
C LEU A 310 19.16 5.00 3.22
N LEU A 311 17.88 5.40 3.08
CA LEU A 311 17.04 5.04 1.94
C LEU A 311 16.90 6.17 0.93
N ASP A 312 17.12 5.84 -0.34
CA ASP A 312 16.70 6.67 -1.48
C ASP A 312 15.17 6.64 -1.62
N LYS A 313 14.56 7.81 -1.58
CA LYS A 313 13.10 7.96 -1.69
C LYS A 313 12.64 7.83 -3.13
N ARG A 314 12.02 6.72 -3.46
CA ARG A 314 11.42 6.45 -4.77
C ARG A 314 10.10 5.71 -4.60
N PRO A 315 9.04 6.11 -5.33
CA PRO A 315 7.82 5.32 -5.37
C PRO A 315 8.10 3.90 -5.82
N THR A 316 7.58 2.95 -5.08
CA THR A 316 7.82 1.53 -5.30
C THR A 316 6.49 0.78 -5.25
N VAL A 317 6.30 -0.17 -6.15
CA VAL A 317 5.22 -1.15 -6.06
C VAL A 317 5.84 -2.48 -5.74
N SER A 318 5.91 -2.80 -4.48
CA SER A 318 6.58 -3.98 -3.96
C SER A 318 5.74 -4.69 -2.90
N LEU A 319 6.17 -5.90 -2.53
CA LEU A 319 5.89 -6.48 -1.22
C LEU A 319 7.05 -6.05 -0.31
N PRO A 320 6.87 -5.06 0.59
CA PRO A 320 7.98 -4.49 1.34
C PRO A 320 8.49 -5.49 2.39
N SER A 321 9.66 -6.07 2.14
CA SER A 321 10.42 -6.90 3.08
C SER A 321 11.55 -6.08 3.66
N ALA A 322 11.71 -6.07 4.99
CA ALA A 322 12.74 -5.31 5.66
C ALA A 322 14.16 -5.71 5.18
N ALA A 323 14.40 -6.99 4.94
CA ALA A 323 15.67 -7.48 4.44
C ALA A 323 15.97 -7.02 3.00
N GLU A 324 14.95 -7.04 2.12
CA GLU A 324 15.12 -6.51 0.77
C GLU A 324 15.35 -4.99 0.77
N VAL A 325 14.62 -4.26 1.59
CA VAL A 325 14.78 -2.82 1.76
C VAL A 325 16.18 -2.47 2.26
N LEU A 326 16.68 -3.18 3.27
CA LEU A 326 18.05 -2.96 3.77
C LEU A 326 19.11 -3.22 2.69
N ARG A 327 18.90 -4.23 1.85
CA ARG A 327 19.81 -4.59 0.76
C ARG A 327 19.78 -3.56 -0.38
N THR A 328 18.60 -3.11 -0.79
CA THR A 328 18.39 -2.25 -1.96
C THR A 328 18.55 -0.78 -1.66
N ARG A 329 18.24 -0.38 -0.43
CA ARG A 329 18.25 1.01 0.07
C ARG A 329 17.38 1.97 -0.74
N VAL A 330 16.29 1.47 -1.31
CA VAL A 330 15.35 2.24 -2.11
C VAL A 330 13.94 1.92 -1.64
N GLY A 331 13.09 2.93 -1.55
CA GLY A 331 11.68 2.72 -1.23
C GLY A 331 10.91 4.00 -0.95
N ASP A 332 9.61 3.85 -0.76
CA ASP A 332 8.70 4.90 -0.32
C ASP A 332 8.32 4.75 1.17
N CYS A 333 7.17 5.25 1.55
CA CYS A 333 6.72 5.21 2.94
C CYS A 333 6.57 3.78 3.51
N ASN A 334 6.19 2.81 2.67
CA ASN A 334 6.04 1.42 3.11
C ASN A 334 7.40 0.79 3.45
N GLU A 335 8.38 0.96 2.57
CA GLU A 335 9.73 0.45 2.77
C GLU A 335 10.42 1.11 3.97
N HIS A 336 10.28 2.45 4.13
CA HIS A 336 10.81 3.15 5.30
C HIS A 336 10.19 2.61 6.59
N SER A 337 8.88 2.43 6.61
CA SER A 337 8.15 1.97 7.80
C SER A 337 8.48 0.54 8.17
N VAL A 338 8.53 -0.38 7.19
CA VAL A 338 8.83 -1.79 7.46
C VAL A 338 10.26 -1.98 7.96
N LEU A 339 11.24 -1.27 7.33
CA LEU A 339 12.62 -1.32 7.78
C LEU A 339 12.77 -0.76 9.20
N TYR A 340 12.15 0.40 9.47
CA TYR A 340 12.19 1.00 10.80
C TYR A 340 11.62 0.05 11.87
N VAL A 341 10.46 -0.56 11.62
CA VAL A 341 9.83 -1.51 12.55
C VAL A 341 10.71 -2.73 12.78
N ALA A 342 11.33 -3.27 11.73
CA ALA A 342 12.26 -4.40 11.87
C ALA A 342 13.49 -4.04 12.70
N LEU A 343 14.12 -2.89 12.45
CA LEU A 343 15.26 -2.40 13.21
C LEU A 343 14.90 -2.14 14.68
N ALA A 344 13.74 -1.53 14.96
CA ALA A 344 13.27 -1.27 16.31
C ALA A 344 13.04 -2.57 17.09
N ARG A 345 12.35 -3.54 16.50
CA ARG A 345 12.14 -4.86 17.10
C ARG A 345 13.46 -5.62 17.33
N ALA A 346 14.41 -5.50 16.40
CA ALA A 346 15.74 -6.13 16.52
C ALA A 346 16.54 -5.65 17.74
N VAL A 347 16.26 -4.44 18.22
CA VAL A 347 16.84 -3.89 19.45
C VAL A 347 15.85 -3.86 20.62
N ALA A 348 14.87 -4.76 20.61
CA ALA A 348 13.86 -4.97 21.66
C ALA A 348 12.98 -3.74 21.95
N ILE A 349 12.67 -2.93 20.95
CA ILE A 349 11.68 -1.84 21.04
C ILE A 349 10.41 -2.34 20.36
N PRO A 350 9.27 -2.45 21.08
CA PRO A 350 8.01 -2.82 20.45
C PRO A 350 7.61 -1.78 19.39
N ALA A 351 7.37 -2.24 18.17
CA ALA A 351 7.07 -1.36 17.04
C ALA A 351 6.06 -2.01 16.09
N ARG A 352 5.23 -1.19 15.46
CA ARG A 352 4.19 -1.62 14.51
C ARG A 352 4.01 -0.59 13.40
N ILE A 353 3.49 -1.04 12.27
CA ILE A 353 3.17 -0.16 11.14
C ILE A 353 1.78 0.43 11.36
N ALA A 354 1.61 1.68 11.01
CA ALA A 354 0.37 2.42 10.95
C ALA A 354 0.17 2.95 9.53
N VAL A 355 -1.08 2.98 9.08
CA VAL A 355 -1.44 3.52 7.76
C VAL A 355 -2.65 4.42 7.87
N GLY A 356 -2.70 5.41 7.00
CA GLY A 356 -3.78 6.38 6.98
C GLY A 356 -3.46 7.51 6.01
N VAL A 357 -3.61 8.75 6.47
CA VAL A 357 -3.28 9.93 5.66
C VAL A 357 -2.47 10.93 6.47
N VAL A 358 -1.59 11.67 5.78
CA VAL A 358 -0.78 12.75 6.35
C VAL A 358 -1.00 14.02 5.54
N TYR A 359 -1.01 15.19 6.20
CA TYR A 359 -1.10 16.47 5.51
C TYR A 359 0.24 16.90 4.96
N LEU A 360 0.29 17.10 3.65
CA LEU A 360 1.48 17.50 2.92
C LEU A 360 1.08 18.45 1.76
N LEU A 361 1.75 19.58 1.63
CA LEU A 361 1.58 20.53 0.51
C LEU A 361 0.12 20.95 0.23
N GLY A 362 -0.70 21.06 1.26
CA GLY A 362 -2.08 21.55 1.14
C GLY A 362 -3.16 20.49 1.02
N ALA A 363 -2.79 19.21 0.99
CA ALA A 363 -3.71 18.08 0.91
C ALA A 363 -3.31 16.94 1.85
N PHE A 364 -4.24 16.05 2.15
CA PHE A 364 -3.93 14.78 2.78
C PHE A 364 -3.59 13.74 1.73
N HIS A 365 -2.52 13.00 1.96
CA HIS A 365 -2.03 11.92 1.11
C HIS A 365 -2.03 10.61 1.89
N TYR A 366 -2.39 9.50 1.23
CA TYR A 366 -2.26 8.18 1.84
C TYR A 366 -0.79 7.90 2.16
N HIS A 367 -0.56 7.39 3.37
CA HIS A 367 0.77 7.28 3.91
C HIS A 367 0.88 6.13 4.91
N ALA A 368 2.09 5.58 5.03
CA ALA A 368 2.47 4.61 6.04
C ALA A 368 3.58 5.19 6.92
N TRP A 369 3.51 4.90 8.22
CA TRP A 369 4.52 5.29 9.20
C TRP A 369 4.63 4.21 10.28
N ALA A 370 5.45 4.43 11.28
CA ALA A 370 5.61 3.51 12.39
C ALA A 370 5.01 4.08 13.69
N GLU A 371 4.69 3.19 14.62
CA GLU A 371 4.47 3.51 16.02
C GLU A 371 5.43 2.68 16.87
N VAL A 372 6.08 3.31 17.85
CA VAL A 372 6.97 2.65 18.81
C VAL A 372 6.46 2.82 20.23
N TYR A 373 6.66 1.80 21.04
CA TYR A 373 6.32 1.86 22.44
C TYR A 373 7.52 2.33 23.26
N VAL A 374 7.36 3.48 23.93
CA VAL A 374 8.36 4.05 24.82
C VAL A 374 7.88 3.92 26.25
N GLU A 375 8.61 3.15 27.05
CA GLU A 375 8.41 3.04 28.48
C GLU A 375 9.24 4.11 29.19
N ASP A 376 8.58 5.11 29.74
CA ASP A 376 9.18 6.19 30.53
C ASP A 376 8.05 6.98 31.21
N PRO A 377 7.96 7.03 32.57
CA PRO A 377 8.84 6.34 33.54
C PRO A 377 8.58 4.84 33.63
N PRO A 378 9.40 4.10 34.39
CA PRO A 378 9.18 2.67 34.60
C PRO A 378 7.75 2.33 35.06
N GLY A 379 7.14 1.32 34.43
CA GLY A 379 5.75 0.93 34.72
C GLY A 379 4.69 1.75 33.97
N HIS A 380 5.09 2.77 33.22
CA HIS A 380 4.24 3.57 32.35
C HIS A 380 4.87 3.74 31.00
N GLY A 381 4.08 3.87 29.96
CA GLY A 381 4.57 4.05 28.63
C GLY A 381 3.53 4.59 27.68
N LEU A 382 3.94 4.87 26.47
CA LEU A 382 3.04 5.31 25.42
C LEU A 382 3.52 4.87 24.03
N TRP A 383 2.58 4.72 23.14
CA TRP A 383 2.85 4.57 21.72
C TRP A 383 3.12 5.94 21.11
N LEU A 384 4.29 6.12 20.51
CA LEU A 384 4.66 7.33 19.77
C LEU A 384 4.59 7.07 18.26
N PRO A 385 3.93 7.92 17.49
CA PRO A 385 4.03 7.89 16.03
C PRO A 385 5.42 8.36 15.61
N VAL A 386 5.99 7.70 14.60
CA VAL A 386 7.33 7.96 14.06
C VAL A 386 7.27 7.88 12.54
N ASP A 387 7.72 8.90 11.84
CA ASP A 387 7.78 8.88 10.40
C ASP A 387 9.21 8.90 9.88
N PRO A 388 9.78 7.73 9.55
CA PRO A 388 11.14 7.66 9.01
C PRO A 388 11.24 8.13 7.54
N THR A 389 10.11 8.39 6.87
CA THR A 389 10.08 8.93 5.50
C THR A 389 10.33 10.43 5.50
N PHE A 390 9.81 11.14 6.53
CA PHE A 390 9.92 12.59 6.68
C PHE A 390 10.91 13.03 7.75
N ASP A 391 11.69 12.09 8.32
CA ASP A 391 12.63 12.34 9.41
C ASP A 391 11.96 12.92 10.68
N GLN A 392 10.75 12.46 10.98
CA GLN A 392 9.99 12.96 12.12
C GLN A 392 10.03 11.98 13.30
N PHE A 393 10.57 12.47 14.43
CA PHE A 393 10.49 11.79 15.72
C PHE A 393 10.18 12.78 16.84
N PRO A 394 8.97 12.73 17.40
CA PRO A 394 7.76 12.02 16.94
C PRO A 394 7.19 12.59 15.65
N ALA A 395 6.38 11.80 14.93
CA ALA A 395 5.58 12.31 13.82
C ALA A 395 4.57 13.36 14.30
N ASP A 396 4.30 14.35 13.46
CA ASP A 396 3.41 15.46 13.78
C ASP A 396 1.93 15.06 13.90
N ALA A 397 1.12 15.97 14.44
CA ALA A 397 -0.30 15.74 14.70
C ALA A 397 -1.19 15.82 13.44
N THR A 398 -0.62 15.78 12.24
CA THR A 398 -1.37 15.69 11.00
C THR A 398 -1.47 14.26 10.43
N HIS A 399 -0.83 13.30 11.09
CA HIS A 399 -0.88 11.88 10.74
C HIS A 399 -2.18 11.25 11.25
N VAL A 400 -3.18 11.15 10.39
CA VAL A 400 -4.49 10.56 10.71
C VAL A 400 -4.46 9.07 10.43
N ARG A 401 -4.40 8.25 11.48
CA ARG A 401 -4.34 6.79 11.36
C ARG A 401 -5.72 6.18 11.10
N LEU A 402 -5.79 5.28 10.14
CA LEU A 402 -6.99 4.53 9.78
C LEU A 402 -6.88 3.04 10.12
N ALA A 403 -5.68 2.46 10.08
CA ALA A 403 -5.44 1.07 10.44
C ALA A 403 -4.01 0.86 10.99
N ARG A 404 -3.77 -0.30 11.60
CA ARG A 404 -2.48 -0.77 12.10
C ARG A 404 -2.23 -2.18 11.64
N GLY A 405 -0.98 -2.55 11.46
CA GLY A 405 -0.56 -3.91 11.22
C GLY A 405 0.19 -4.14 9.92
N ASN A 406 0.24 -5.39 9.52
CA ASN A 406 0.93 -5.85 8.31
C ASN A 406 0.16 -5.46 7.03
N LEU A 407 0.61 -5.95 5.86
CA LEU A 407 0.00 -5.65 4.56
C LEU A 407 -1.49 -5.97 4.49
N GLU A 408 -1.92 -7.07 5.11
CA GLU A 408 -3.33 -7.47 5.11
C GLU A 408 -4.22 -6.41 5.79
N GLN A 409 -3.80 -5.93 6.96
CA GLN A 409 -4.50 -4.85 7.66
C GLN A 409 -4.39 -3.51 6.92
N GLN A 410 -3.30 -3.27 6.22
CA GLN A 410 -3.15 -2.07 5.39
C GLN A 410 -4.10 -2.06 4.19
N ALA A 411 -4.40 -3.22 3.61
CA ALA A 411 -5.32 -3.33 2.47
C ALA A 411 -6.74 -2.82 2.77
N VAL A 412 -7.15 -2.79 4.05
CA VAL A 412 -8.50 -2.33 4.44
C VAL A 412 -8.75 -0.84 4.18
N ILE A 413 -7.71 -0.02 3.98
CA ILE A 413 -7.88 1.40 3.64
C ILE A 413 -8.15 1.63 2.15
N THR A 414 -7.83 0.66 1.29
CA THR A 414 -7.98 0.77 -0.17
C THR A 414 -9.37 1.24 -0.62
N PRO A 415 -10.49 0.79 -0.02
CA PRO A 415 -11.84 1.25 -0.41
C PRO A 415 -12.10 2.73 -0.19
N THR A 416 -11.28 3.40 0.62
CA THR A 416 -11.45 4.83 0.91
C THR A 416 -10.81 5.71 -0.16
N ILE A 417 -9.92 5.17 -1.00
CA ILE A 417 -9.24 5.91 -2.06
C ILE A 417 -10.27 6.45 -3.05
N GLY A 418 -10.21 7.76 -3.31
CA GLY A 418 -11.14 8.49 -4.17
C GLY A 418 -12.52 8.75 -3.57
N ARG A 419 -12.81 8.22 -2.37
CA ARG A 419 -14.12 8.39 -1.69
C ARG A 419 -14.02 9.20 -0.40
N MET A 420 -12.90 9.11 0.29
CA MET A 420 -12.70 9.78 1.56
C MET A 420 -12.67 11.30 1.39
N ARG A 421 -13.36 11.98 2.29
CA ARG A 421 -13.38 13.44 2.37
C ARG A 421 -12.99 13.83 3.78
N ILE A 422 -12.19 14.89 3.91
CA ILE A 422 -11.71 15.39 5.20
C ILE A 422 -12.11 16.86 5.33
N GLU A 423 -12.66 17.21 6.48
CA GLU A 423 -12.94 18.58 6.89
C GLU A 423 -12.17 18.88 8.18
N ILE A 424 -11.36 19.94 8.19
CA ILE A 424 -10.67 20.39 9.40
C ILE A 424 -11.64 21.26 10.18
N LEU A 425 -12.04 20.79 11.36
CA LEU A 425 -13.03 21.47 12.22
C LEU A 425 -12.39 22.44 13.21
N ASP A 426 -11.18 22.10 13.66
CA ASP A 426 -10.47 22.86 14.70
C ASP A 426 -8.96 22.59 14.60
N LEU A 427 -8.18 23.62 14.83
CA LEU A 427 -6.72 23.58 14.70
C LEU A 427 -6.07 24.47 15.78
N ASP A 428 -5.17 23.87 16.55
CA ASP A 428 -4.31 24.56 17.51
C ASP A 428 -2.86 24.35 17.07
N VAL A 429 -2.18 25.45 16.79
CA VAL A 429 -0.78 25.45 16.34
C VAL A 429 0.05 26.24 17.36
N LEU A 430 1.32 25.88 17.48
CA LEU A 430 2.25 26.71 18.24
C LEU A 430 2.23 28.13 17.62
N PRO A 431 2.13 29.20 18.43
CA PRO A 431 2.37 30.54 17.92
C PRO A 431 3.74 30.52 17.24
N GLU A 432 3.82 31.12 16.05
CA GLU A 432 5.11 31.34 15.40
C GLU A 432 6.03 31.92 16.46
N ALA A 433 7.06 31.19 16.86
CA ALA A 433 8.13 31.77 17.64
C ALA A 433 8.60 32.96 16.80
N GLU A 434 8.39 34.18 17.31
CA GLU A 434 8.92 35.39 16.69
C GLU A 434 10.30 35.02 16.16
N HIS A 435 10.51 35.18 14.86
CA HIS A 435 11.70 34.80 14.16
C HIS A 435 12.95 35.29 14.89
N THR A 436 13.40 34.54 15.86
CA THR A 436 14.79 34.61 16.26
C THR A 436 15.52 33.93 15.10
N VAL A 437 15.93 34.75 14.16
CA VAL A 437 16.77 34.38 13.03
C VAL A 437 18.06 33.82 13.61
N VAL A 438 18.05 32.54 13.93
CA VAL A 438 19.25 31.73 13.93
C VAL A 438 19.40 31.23 12.50
N GLY A 439 20.04 32.08 11.72
CA GLY A 439 20.47 31.72 10.38
C GLY A 439 21.41 30.53 10.43
N ARG A 440 20.87 29.33 10.19
CA ARG A 440 21.59 28.12 9.78
C ARG A 440 20.62 26.95 9.64
N ALA A 441 19.66 27.01 8.73
CA ALA A 441 18.93 25.83 8.22
C ALA A 441 18.06 26.14 7.00
N ARG A 442 18.30 27.22 6.28
CA ARG A 442 17.53 27.53 5.05
C ARG A 442 18.22 27.14 3.74
N ASP A 443 19.45 26.60 3.79
CA ASP A 443 20.17 26.27 2.56
C ASP A 443 20.03 24.82 2.09
N ASP A 444 19.45 23.90 2.89
CA ASP A 444 19.34 22.50 2.51
C ASP A 444 17.94 22.05 2.05
N MET A 445 16.94 22.90 2.12
CA MET A 445 15.68 22.70 1.42
C MET A 445 15.67 23.44 0.10
N ARG A 446 16.57 23.08 -0.81
CA ARG A 446 16.35 23.39 -2.21
C ARG A 446 15.07 22.69 -2.64
N PRO A 447 14.14 23.40 -3.33
CA PRO A 447 13.10 22.73 -4.06
C PRO A 447 13.78 21.68 -4.94
N ILE A 448 13.24 20.48 -5.00
CA ILE A 448 13.68 19.50 -6.01
C ILE A 448 13.40 20.18 -7.33
N GLU A 449 14.43 20.80 -7.93
CA GLU A 449 14.37 21.22 -9.31
C GLU A 449 14.26 19.94 -10.14
N ILE A 450 13.03 19.62 -10.54
CA ILE A 450 12.78 18.62 -11.55
C ILE A 450 13.43 19.17 -12.82
N PRO A 451 14.50 18.56 -13.36
CA PRO A 451 15.07 19.03 -14.60
C PRO A 451 14.03 18.85 -15.69
N LEU A 452 13.46 19.95 -16.15
CA LEU A 452 12.66 19.95 -17.38
C LEU A 452 13.55 19.40 -18.49
N PRO A 453 13.07 18.48 -19.33
CA PRO A 453 13.84 17.98 -20.46
C PRO A 453 14.20 19.18 -21.34
N GLN A 454 15.49 19.42 -21.49
CA GLN A 454 16.02 20.45 -22.40
C GLN A 454 15.48 20.13 -23.79
N ARG A 455 14.67 21.03 -24.33
CA ARG A 455 14.36 21.02 -25.76
C ARG A 455 15.70 21.22 -26.51
N SER A 456 16.14 20.18 -27.18
CA SER A 456 17.27 20.28 -28.11
C SER A 456 16.88 21.23 -29.21
N ALA A 457 17.47 22.44 -29.18
CA ALA A 457 17.49 23.32 -30.29
C ALA A 457 18.52 22.78 -31.28
N ALA A 458 18.06 22.08 -32.29
CA ALA A 458 18.91 21.78 -33.47
C ALA A 458 18.06 21.77 -34.72
N GLY A 459 18.36 22.66 -35.59
CA GLY A 459 18.08 22.58 -37.02
C GLY A 459 16.97 23.48 -37.54
N GLY A 460 17.35 24.67 -37.94
CA GLY A 460 16.56 25.61 -38.76
C GLY A 460 16.30 25.09 -40.19
N PRO A 461 15.59 25.85 -41.00
CA PRO A 461 14.84 25.38 -42.14
C PRO A 461 15.65 25.34 -43.43
N THR A 462 15.43 24.34 -44.26
CA THR A 462 15.70 24.46 -45.69
C THR A 462 14.42 24.25 -46.47
N CYS A 463 14.14 25.28 -47.26
CA CYS A 463 13.12 25.39 -48.31
C CYS A 463 13.37 24.44 -49.49
N TRP A 464 12.34 24.40 -50.38
CA TRP A 464 12.27 23.94 -51.77
C TRP A 464 11.84 22.47 -51.91
N GLY A 465 10.86 22.14 -52.73
CA GLY A 465 10.26 22.83 -53.87
C GLY A 465 9.03 22.05 -54.38
N HIS A 466 8.19 22.79 -55.05
CA HIS A 466 7.08 22.33 -55.90
C HIS A 466 7.46 21.23 -56.90
N GLN A 467 6.57 20.27 -57.09
CA GLN A 467 6.11 19.93 -58.46
C GLN A 467 4.80 19.15 -58.46
N LYS A 468 3.91 19.58 -59.35
CA LYS A 468 2.63 18.99 -59.75
C LYS A 468 2.87 17.69 -60.53
N ARG A 469 2.07 16.67 -60.31
CA ARG A 469 1.10 16.11 -61.27
C ARG A 469 0.26 15.06 -60.51
#